data_861c142a47550ee63e00644fe460b7cf
#
_entry.id   861c142a47550ee63e00644fe460b7cf
#
_cell.length_a   1.000
_cell.length_b   1.000
_cell.length_c   1.000
_cell.angle_alpha   90.00
_cell.angle_beta   90.00
_cell.angle_gamma   90.00
#
_symmetry.space_group_name_H-M   'P 1'
#
loop_
_entity.id
_entity.type
_entity.pdbx_description
1 polymer ?
#
loop_
_entity_poly.entity_id
_entity_poly.type
_entity_poly.pdbx_seq_one_letter_code
_entity_poly.pdbx_strand_id
1 'polypeptide(L)'
;MTRYLITGATGILGTNFICEIIKQNINSLEKIEIYIIGRSKNSISLEHRLKLSLEKNGQYYIFGKKVLDSVLSNILNRFHFINHELSNEKFNQDILKKLFKINFHHFFHIAALTDLRNNKKSSENLSLINVIGTQNILKALKDVDIKQFHFISSAYVCGNNFGEIFDDYIPCKPSFRNNYEKSKLKSETIFTNHCKTNNKSFKVYRPSIISGRTIEKPLGFTSKFDVFYSWANFWFKLRVSSGLGDNDFTKPLSVPIRICLNPKS
;
A
#
# COMPACT_ATOMS: atom_id res chain seq x y z
N MET A 1 13.22 2.26 22.28
CA MET A 1 13.26 1.58 20.96
C MET A 1 11.86 1.52 20.41
N THR A 2 11.62 2.12 19.23
CA THR A 2 10.31 2.11 18.56
C THR A 2 10.22 0.91 17.63
N ARG A 3 9.18 0.10 17.77
CA ARG A 3 8.98 -1.11 16.95
C ARG A 3 7.76 -0.98 16.07
N TYR A 4 7.99 -1.20 14.79
CA TYR A 4 6.97 -1.19 13.74
C TYR A 4 6.69 -2.60 13.26
N LEU A 5 5.42 -2.97 13.12
CA LEU A 5 4.97 -4.17 12.45
C LEU A 5 4.23 -3.75 11.17
N ILE A 6 4.65 -4.24 10.01
CA ILE A 6 4.19 -3.70 8.72
C ILE A 6 3.82 -4.84 7.77
N THR A 7 2.65 -4.76 7.16
CA THR A 7 2.29 -5.58 5.99
C THR A 7 2.33 -4.71 4.73
N GLY A 8 2.61 -5.32 3.57
CA GLY A 8 2.61 -4.58 2.30
C GLY A 8 3.86 -3.73 2.01
N ALA A 9 4.95 -3.98 2.71
CA ALA A 9 6.23 -3.27 2.64
C ALA A 9 6.84 -3.14 1.24
N THR A 10 6.58 -4.11 0.35
CA THR A 10 7.14 -4.16 -1.01
C THR A 10 6.22 -3.52 -2.07
N GLY A 11 5.09 -2.94 -1.67
CA GLY A 11 4.22 -2.13 -2.52
C GLY A 11 4.74 -0.69 -2.66
N ILE A 12 4.15 0.10 -3.57
CA ILE A 12 4.56 1.49 -3.80
C ILE A 12 4.49 2.32 -2.51
N LEU A 13 3.37 2.29 -1.81
CA LEU A 13 3.20 3.02 -0.55
C LEU A 13 4.11 2.46 0.54
N GLY A 14 4.12 1.13 0.73
CA GLY A 14 4.89 0.50 1.79
C GLY A 14 6.40 0.74 1.67
N THR A 15 6.96 0.69 0.46
CA THR A 15 8.37 0.98 0.24
C THR A 15 8.71 2.43 0.57
N ASN A 16 7.91 3.40 0.09
CA ASN A 16 8.15 4.81 0.39
C ASN A 16 7.93 5.11 1.88
N PHE A 17 6.96 4.48 2.53
CA PHE A 17 6.72 4.60 3.96
C PHE A 17 7.92 4.10 4.79
N ILE A 18 8.49 2.95 4.41
CA ILE A 18 9.72 2.44 5.04
C ILE A 18 10.88 3.40 4.83
N CYS A 19 11.08 3.91 3.62
CA CYS A 19 12.12 4.90 3.35
C CYS A 19 11.97 6.14 4.22
N GLU A 20 10.74 6.60 4.46
CA GLU A 20 10.47 7.74 5.34
C GLU A 20 10.79 7.43 6.80
N ILE A 21 10.40 6.26 7.32
CA ILE A 21 10.77 5.83 8.67
C ILE A 21 12.29 5.85 8.83
N ILE A 22 13.03 5.29 7.87
CA ILE A 22 14.49 5.25 7.91
C ILE A 22 15.06 6.67 7.87
N LYS A 23 14.59 7.51 6.95
CA LYS A 23 15.05 8.88 6.77
C LYS A 23 14.89 9.71 8.04
N GLN A 24 13.72 9.62 8.69
CA GLN A 24 13.45 10.33 9.94
C GLN A 24 14.30 9.83 11.11
N ASN A 25 14.79 8.61 11.05
CA ASN A 25 15.59 7.99 12.12
C ASN A 25 17.05 7.74 11.72
N ILE A 26 17.55 8.37 10.65
CA ILE A 26 18.87 8.05 10.10
C ILE A 26 20.01 8.26 11.10
N ASN A 27 19.90 9.22 12.00
CA ASN A 27 20.89 9.51 13.04
C ASN A 27 20.69 8.70 14.34
N SER A 28 19.69 7.81 14.37
CA SER A 28 19.32 7.03 15.55
C SER A 28 18.69 5.69 15.15
N LEU A 29 19.26 5.03 14.15
CA LEU A 29 18.75 3.75 13.61
C LEU A 29 18.69 2.65 14.68
N GLU A 30 19.55 2.72 15.69
CA GLU A 30 19.55 1.79 16.81
C GLU A 30 18.28 1.88 17.67
N LYS A 31 17.52 2.98 17.54
CA LYS A 31 16.26 3.21 18.29
C LYS A 31 15.03 2.67 17.60
N ILE A 32 15.18 2.07 16.42
CA ILE A 32 14.06 1.48 15.68
C ILE A 32 14.28 0.01 15.33
N GLU A 33 13.20 -0.75 15.25
CA GLU A 33 13.11 -2.09 14.68
C GLU A 33 11.88 -2.19 13.80
N ILE A 34 12.02 -2.81 12.62
CA ILE A 34 10.97 -2.92 11.62
C ILE A 34 10.70 -4.40 11.32
N TYR A 35 9.53 -4.87 11.71
CA TYR A 35 9.05 -6.23 11.45
C TYR A 35 8.13 -6.21 10.23
N ILE A 36 8.45 -7.02 9.23
CA ILE A 36 7.72 -7.06 7.97
C ILE A 36 7.06 -8.41 7.78
N ILE A 37 5.74 -8.41 7.68
CA ILE A 37 4.96 -9.59 7.32
C ILE A 37 4.62 -9.50 5.83
N GLY A 38 4.99 -10.55 5.08
CA GLY A 38 4.71 -10.64 3.66
C GLY A 38 5.14 -11.98 3.09
N ARG A 39 4.94 -12.16 1.79
CA ARG A 39 5.24 -13.42 1.11
C ARG A 39 6.41 -13.29 0.14
N SER A 40 7.05 -14.41 -0.15
CA SER A 40 7.88 -14.55 -1.34
C SER A 40 7.02 -14.41 -2.60
N LYS A 41 7.61 -13.96 -3.69
CA LYS A 41 6.93 -13.82 -4.99
C LYS A 41 7.90 -14.23 -6.11
N ASN A 42 7.46 -15.13 -7.01
CA ASN A 42 8.26 -15.63 -8.12
C ASN A 42 9.63 -16.15 -7.64
N SER A 43 9.65 -16.98 -6.60
CA SER A 43 10.85 -17.53 -5.95
C SER A 43 11.80 -16.49 -5.34
N ILE A 44 11.44 -15.20 -5.32
CA ILE A 44 12.24 -14.14 -4.68
C ILE A 44 11.72 -13.93 -3.26
N SER A 45 12.63 -14.01 -2.28
CA SER A 45 12.27 -13.81 -0.86
C SER A 45 11.76 -12.38 -0.59
N LEU A 46 10.99 -12.24 0.48
CA LEU A 46 10.50 -10.93 0.95
C LEU A 46 11.68 -9.97 1.23
N GLU A 47 12.70 -10.47 1.90
CA GLU A 47 13.93 -9.73 2.22
C GLU A 47 14.63 -9.23 0.94
N HIS A 48 14.89 -10.13 -0.01
CA HIS A 48 15.57 -9.78 -1.25
C HIS A 48 14.79 -8.74 -2.07
N ARG A 49 13.46 -8.84 -2.09
CA ARG A 49 12.59 -7.86 -2.77
C ARG A 49 12.69 -6.46 -2.13
N LEU A 50 12.72 -6.40 -0.80
CA LEU A 50 12.89 -5.12 -0.11
C LEU A 50 14.30 -4.56 -0.33
N LYS A 51 15.33 -5.40 -0.19
CA LYS A 51 16.72 -5.02 -0.45
C LYS A 51 16.89 -4.41 -1.84
N LEU A 52 16.42 -5.08 -2.89
CA LEU A 52 16.44 -4.54 -4.25
C LEU A 52 15.72 -3.19 -4.38
N SER A 53 14.61 -3.01 -3.65
CA SER A 53 13.86 -1.76 -3.68
C SER A 53 14.64 -0.62 -3.01
N LEU A 54 15.34 -0.89 -1.92
CA LEU A 54 16.20 0.07 -1.22
C LEU A 54 17.45 0.41 -2.04
N GLU A 55 18.10 -0.58 -2.63
CA GLU A 55 19.27 -0.41 -3.49
C GLU A 55 18.95 0.39 -4.74
N LYS A 56 17.83 0.10 -5.39
CA LYS A 56 17.48 0.71 -6.66
C LYS A 56 17.01 2.15 -6.51
N ASN A 57 16.15 2.43 -5.54
CA ASN A 57 15.46 3.72 -5.44
C ASN A 57 15.33 4.26 -4.01
N GLY A 58 15.38 3.40 -3.00
CA GLY A 58 15.22 3.79 -1.61
C GLY A 58 16.38 4.67 -1.13
N GLN A 59 17.60 4.35 -1.52
CA GLN A 59 18.77 5.13 -1.14
C GLN A 59 18.71 6.59 -1.64
N TYR A 60 18.16 6.82 -2.83
CA TYR A 60 17.96 8.19 -3.33
C TYR A 60 16.88 8.94 -2.55
N TYR A 61 15.85 8.23 -2.10
CA TYR A 61 14.85 8.81 -1.23
C TYR A 61 15.43 9.23 0.13
N ILE A 62 16.19 8.34 0.72
CA ILE A 62 16.72 8.52 2.08
C ILE A 62 17.88 9.53 2.10
N PHE A 63 18.84 9.40 1.17
CA PHE A 63 20.10 10.13 1.18
C PHE A 63 20.24 11.14 0.04
N GLY A 64 19.33 11.17 -0.92
CA GLY A 64 19.45 11.98 -2.13
C GLY A 64 20.52 11.50 -3.12
N LYS A 65 21.26 10.42 -2.81
CA LYS A 65 22.38 9.89 -3.58
C LYS A 65 22.53 8.37 -3.38
N LYS A 66 23.37 7.76 -4.20
CA LYS A 66 23.82 6.38 -3.99
C LYS A 66 24.77 6.34 -2.77
N VAL A 67 24.62 5.31 -1.95
CA VAL A 67 25.47 5.07 -0.76
C VAL A 67 26.19 3.74 -0.87
N LEU A 68 27.17 3.52 0.01
CA LEU A 68 27.89 2.25 0.11
C LEU A 68 26.98 1.12 0.60
N ASP A 69 27.27 -0.10 0.15
CA ASP A 69 26.51 -1.29 0.54
C ASP A 69 26.54 -1.54 2.05
N SER A 70 27.62 -1.14 2.73
CA SER A 70 27.73 -1.21 4.20
C SER A 70 26.68 -0.36 4.90
N VAL A 71 26.33 0.81 4.35
CA VAL A 71 25.27 1.68 4.89
C VAL A 71 23.91 1.01 4.74
N LEU A 72 23.63 0.42 3.57
CA LEU A 72 22.38 -0.32 3.34
C LEU A 72 22.29 -1.57 4.22
N SER A 73 23.40 -2.28 4.42
CA SER A 73 23.47 -3.44 5.31
C SER A 73 23.17 -3.06 6.76
N ASN A 74 23.70 -1.93 7.26
CA ASN A 74 23.37 -1.43 8.59
C ASN A 74 21.88 -1.08 8.75
N ILE A 75 21.27 -0.54 7.71
CA ILE A 75 19.82 -0.30 7.70
C ILE A 75 19.08 -1.64 7.74
N LEU A 76 19.45 -2.61 6.90
CA LEU A 76 18.80 -3.92 6.81
C LEU A 76 18.90 -4.72 8.11
N ASN A 77 19.93 -4.53 8.92
CA ASN A 77 20.06 -5.13 10.25
C ASN A 77 18.94 -4.72 11.24
N ARG A 78 18.14 -3.70 10.90
CA ARG A 78 16.97 -3.28 11.69
C ARG A 78 15.68 -3.96 11.28
N PHE A 79 15.73 -4.85 10.26
CA PHE A 79 14.55 -5.51 9.72
C PHE A 79 14.46 -6.96 10.17
N HIS A 80 13.25 -7.36 10.51
CA HIS A 80 12.87 -8.73 10.83
C HIS A 80 11.81 -9.19 9.82
N PHE A 81 12.13 -10.21 9.02
CA PHE A 81 11.26 -10.67 7.95
C PHE A 81 10.45 -11.88 8.37
N ILE A 82 9.14 -11.79 8.22
CA ILE A 82 8.16 -12.82 8.55
C ILE A 82 7.49 -13.26 7.25
N ASN A 83 7.87 -14.44 6.76
CA ASN A 83 7.27 -14.98 5.54
C ASN A 83 5.88 -15.55 5.86
N HIS A 84 4.84 -14.83 5.46
CA HIS A 84 3.46 -15.25 5.61
C HIS A 84 2.59 -14.66 4.50
N GLU A 85 1.73 -15.50 3.90
CA GLU A 85 0.72 -15.06 2.96
C GLU A 85 -0.58 -14.76 3.69
N LEU A 86 -1.08 -13.53 3.58
CA LEU A 86 -2.26 -13.07 4.33
C LEU A 86 -3.53 -13.89 4.03
N SER A 87 -3.65 -14.45 2.83
CA SER A 87 -4.74 -15.36 2.47
C SER A 87 -4.73 -16.68 3.23
N ASN A 88 -3.60 -17.05 3.85
CA ASN A 88 -3.50 -18.24 4.67
C ASN A 88 -3.94 -17.93 6.11
N GLU A 89 -4.97 -18.65 6.59
CA GLU A 89 -5.46 -18.49 7.96
C GLU A 89 -4.45 -18.99 9.01
N LYS A 90 -3.69 -20.04 8.66
CA LYS A 90 -2.75 -20.67 9.60
C LYS A 90 -1.45 -19.88 9.67
N PHE A 91 -1.33 -19.04 10.67
CA PHE A 91 -0.06 -18.39 10.99
C PHE A 91 0.88 -19.38 11.71
N ASN A 92 2.19 -19.29 11.42
CA ASN A 92 3.18 -20.15 12.08
C ASN A 92 3.19 -19.86 13.59
N GLN A 93 2.95 -20.89 14.40
CA GLN A 93 2.80 -20.78 15.85
C GLN A 93 4.09 -20.35 16.56
N ASP A 94 5.25 -20.80 16.06
CA ASP A 94 6.54 -20.42 16.68
C ASP A 94 6.88 -18.96 16.38
N ILE A 95 6.47 -18.44 15.23
CA ILE A 95 6.56 -17.02 14.94
C ILE A 95 5.63 -16.22 15.85
N LEU A 96 4.38 -16.64 16.01
CA LEU A 96 3.43 -15.97 16.91
C LEU A 96 3.94 -15.94 18.36
N LYS A 97 4.47 -17.04 18.87
CA LYS A 97 5.09 -17.10 20.22
C LYS A 97 6.23 -16.09 20.40
N LYS A 98 7.00 -15.83 19.32
CA LYS A 98 8.03 -14.78 19.33
C LYS A 98 7.41 -13.39 19.34
N LEU A 99 6.38 -13.14 18.51
CA LEU A 99 5.69 -11.86 18.43
C LEU A 99 4.99 -11.49 19.75
N PHE A 100 4.43 -12.45 20.46
CA PHE A 100 3.79 -12.22 21.79
C PHE A 100 4.76 -11.68 22.86
N LYS A 101 6.06 -11.88 22.68
CA LYS A 101 7.09 -11.36 23.59
C LYS A 101 7.58 -9.95 23.23
N ILE A 102 7.04 -9.36 22.17
CA ILE A 102 7.49 -8.08 21.63
C ILE A 102 6.38 -7.05 21.77
N ASN A 103 6.73 -5.90 22.38
CA ASN A 103 5.82 -4.77 22.49
C ASN A 103 5.99 -3.89 21.27
N PHE A 104 5.00 -3.90 20.37
CA PHE A 104 4.98 -3.06 19.19
C PHE A 104 4.35 -1.69 19.47
N HIS A 105 4.97 -0.63 18.95
CA HIS A 105 4.41 0.71 19.05
C HIS A 105 3.35 0.92 17.96
N HIS A 106 3.60 0.38 16.77
CA HIS A 106 2.74 0.61 15.61
C HIS A 106 2.60 -0.67 14.78
N PHE A 107 1.36 -0.99 14.40
CA PHE A 107 1.06 -1.96 13.36
C PHE A 107 0.45 -1.25 12.16
N PHE A 108 1.11 -1.29 11.00
CA PHE A 108 0.62 -0.73 9.74
C PHE A 108 0.15 -1.81 8.80
N HIS A 109 -1.16 -1.87 8.56
CA HIS A 109 -1.73 -2.75 7.54
C HIS A 109 -1.85 -2.02 6.22
N ILE A 110 -0.81 -2.14 5.37
CA ILE A 110 -0.70 -1.48 4.06
C ILE A 110 -1.03 -2.47 2.94
N ALA A 111 -0.88 -3.77 3.20
CA ALA A 111 -1.08 -4.81 2.19
C ALA A 111 -2.51 -4.78 1.63
N ALA A 112 -2.61 -4.63 0.32
CA ALA A 112 -3.85 -4.77 -0.42
C ALA A 112 -3.56 -5.11 -1.89
N LEU A 113 -4.47 -5.84 -2.51
CA LEU A 113 -4.53 -5.97 -3.96
C LEU A 113 -5.33 -4.81 -4.52
N THR A 114 -4.78 -4.12 -5.52
CA THR A 114 -5.48 -3.11 -6.31
C THR A 114 -5.79 -3.71 -7.68
N ASP A 115 -7.06 -4.03 -7.92
CA ASP A 115 -7.54 -4.53 -9.20
C ASP A 115 -8.93 -3.93 -9.47
N LEU A 116 -9.02 -3.06 -10.47
CA LEU A 116 -10.24 -2.32 -10.80
C LEU A 116 -11.14 -3.06 -11.81
N ARG A 117 -10.74 -4.26 -12.25
CA ARG A 117 -11.50 -5.06 -13.20
C ARG A 117 -12.74 -5.66 -12.52
N ASN A 118 -13.87 -5.64 -13.24
CA ASN A 118 -15.14 -6.18 -12.77
C ASN A 118 -15.41 -7.60 -13.28
N ASN A 119 -14.42 -8.51 -13.21
CA ASN A 119 -14.60 -9.92 -13.53
C ASN A 119 -14.57 -10.81 -12.27
N LYS A 120 -15.06 -12.04 -12.40
CA LYS A 120 -15.17 -13.01 -11.30
C LYS A 120 -13.81 -13.27 -10.62
N LYS A 121 -12.77 -13.51 -11.41
CA LYS A 121 -11.41 -13.80 -10.90
C LYS A 121 -10.85 -12.62 -10.08
N SER A 122 -11.05 -11.37 -10.55
CA SER A 122 -10.68 -10.18 -9.80
C SER A 122 -11.42 -10.07 -8.47
N SER A 123 -12.74 -10.30 -8.49
CA SER A 123 -13.58 -10.26 -7.29
C SER A 123 -13.13 -11.29 -6.24
N GLU A 124 -12.86 -12.52 -6.66
CA GLU A 124 -12.38 -13.59 -5.78
C GLU A 124 -11.02 -13.25 -5.17
N ASN A 125 -10.06 -12.80 -5.96
CA ASN A 125 -8.73 -12.39 -5.48
C ASN A 125 -8.81 -11.19 -4.53
N LEU A 126 -9.63 -10.20 -4.83
CA LEU A 126 -9.84 -9.04 -3.96
C LEU A 126 -10.47 -9.45 -2.61
N SER A 127 -11.45 -10.35 -2.63
CA SER A 127 -12.03 -10.90 -1.42
C SER A 127 -11.00 -11.68 -0.60
N LEU A 128 -10.24 -12.55 -1.25
CA LEU A 128 -9.24 -13.39 -0.60
C LEU A 128 -8.12 -12.56 0.04
N ILE A 129 -7.57 -11.59 -0.68
CA ILE A 129 -6.39 -10.84 -0.21
C ILE A 129 -6.81 -9.68 0.69
N ASN A 130 -7.79 -8.85 0.26
CA ASN A 130 -8.13 -7.65 1.01
C ASN A 130 -9.03 -7.96 2.21
N VAL A 131 -10.05 -8.80 2.04
CA VAL A 131 -11.05 -9.05 3.10
C VAL A 131 -10.56 -10.16 4.03
N ILE A 132 -10.38 -11.38 3.50
CA ILE A 132 -9.95 -12.54 4.28
C ILE A 132 -8.54 -12.31 4.83
N GLY A 133 -7.63 -11.76 4.03
CA GLY A 133 -6.28 -11.41 4.48
C GLY A 133 -6.26 -10.44 5.65
N THR A 134 -7.16 -9.44 5.68
CA THR A 134 -7.30 -8.54 6.82
C THR A 134 -7.86 -9.27 8.04
N GLN A 135 -8.85 -10.14 7.88
CA GLN A 135 -9.38 -10.96 8.98
C GLN A 135 -8.28 -11.87 9.59
N ASN A 136 -7.55 -12.57 8.75
CA ASN A 136 -6.51 -13.50 9.17
C ASN A 136 -5.41 -12.82 9.97
N ILE A 137 -4.89 -11.69 9.47
CA ILE A 137 -3.82 -10.97 10.18
C ILE A 137 -4.31 -10.39 11.50
N LEU A 138 -5.51 -9.85 11.58
CA LEU A 138 -6.08 -9.33 12.82
C LEU A 138 -6.32 -10.46 13.83
N LYS A 139 -6.80 -11.62 13.38
CA LYS A 139 -6.95 -12.81 14.22
C LYS A 139 -5.61 -13.29 14.76
N ALA A 140 -4.59 -13.34 13.91
CA ALA A 140 -3.22 -13.75 14.32
C ALA A 140 -2.59 -12.80 15.34
N LEU A 141 -2.85 -11.49 15.21
CA LEU A 141 -2.27 -10.45 16.06
C LEU A 141 -3.14 -10.08 17.27
N LYS A 142 -4.24 -10.78 17.52
CA LYS A 142 -5.20 -10.44 18.59
C LYS A 142 -4.53 -10.27 19.94
N ASP A 143 -3.64 -11.19 20.30
CA ASP A 143 -2.96 -11.25 21.60
C ASP A 143 -1.55 -10.67 21.57
N VAL A 144 -1.11 -10.08 20.46
CA VAL A 144 0.15 -9.35 20.35
C VAL A 144 0.00 -7.97 20.98
N ASP A 145 0.98 -7.57 21.79
CA ASP A 145 0.99 -6.25 22.41
C ASP A 145 1.34 -5.18 21.35
N ILE A 146 0.31 -4.46 20.91
CA ILE A 146 0.40 -3.39 19.90
C ILE A 146 -0.29 -2.16 20.44
N LYS A 147 0.45 -1.05 20.59
CA LYS A 147 -0.09 0.22 21.12
C LYS A 147 -1.04 0.90 20.17
N GLN A 148 -0.71 0.95 18.86
CA GLN A 148 -1.54 1.64 17.87
C GLN A 148 -1.61 0.89 16.56
N PHE A 149 -2.83 0.73 16.06
CA PHE A 149 -3.16 0.09 14.80
C PHE A 149 -3.39 1.14 13.72
N HIS A 150 -2.86 0.90 12.52
CA HIS A 150 -3.02 1.79 11.36
C HIS A 150 -3.48 1.00 10.15
N PHE A 151 -4.55 1.45 9.51
CA PHE A 151 -5.10 0.82 8.31
C PHE A 151 -5.05 1.76 7.12
N ILE A 152 -4.46 1.30 6.04
CA ILE A 152 -4.50 2.02 4.78
C ILE A 152 -5.73 1.57 3.99
N SER A 153 -6.75 2.40 4.02
CA SER A 153 -7.98 2.25 3.25
C SER A 153 -7.88 2.96 1.89
N SER A 154 -8.93 3.59 1.45
CA SER A 154 -8.99 4.36 0.20
C SER A 154 -10.08 5.41 0.28
N ALA A 155 -9.91 6.56 -0.34
CA ALA A 155 -10.98 7.55 -0.53
C ALA A 155 -12.18 6.95 -1.29
N TYR A 156 -11.95 5.94 -2.10
CA TYR A 156 -12.99 5.26 -2.89
C TYR A 156 -13.95 4.38 -2.07
N VAL A 157 -13.74 4.21 -0.76
CA VAL A 157 -14.71 3.52 0.12
C VAL A 157 -16.05 4.27 0.21
N CYS A 158 -16.08 5.55 -0.17
CA CYS A 158 -17.29 6.34 -0.27
C CYS A 158 -18.23 5.89 -1.40
N GLY A 159 -17.73 5.10 -2.36
CA GLY A 159 -18.53 4.60 -3.49
C GLY A 159 -18.98 5.70 -4.43
N ASN A 160 -20.22 5.59 -4.94
CA ASN A 160 -20.84 6.53 -5.87
C ASN A 160 -21.55 7.71 -5.19
N ASN A 161 -21.07 8.14 -4.02
CA ASN A 161 -21.65 9.30 -3.35
C ASN A 161 -21.04 10.60 -3.91
N PHE A 162 -21.86 11.64 -3.93
CA PHE A 162 -21.52 12.96 -4.46
C PHE A 162 -21.61 13.99 -3.34
N GLY A 163 -20.90 15.10 -3.52
CA GLY A 163 -20.87 16.21 -2.58
C GLY A 163 -19.71 16.11 -1.59
N GLU A 164 -19.81 16.86 -0.54
CA GLU A 164 -18.81 16.91 0.52
C GLU A 164 -18.89 15.63 1.38
N ILE A 165 -17.76 14.97 1.56
CA ILE A 165 -17.65 13.70 2.29
C ILE A 165 -16.63 13.90 3.40
N PHE A 166 -17.10 13.83 4.65
CA PHE A 166 -16.26 13.94 5.83
C PHE A 166 -15.48 12.65 6.11
N ASP A 167 -14.44 12.75 6.92
CA ASP A 167 -13.52 11.66 7.22
C ASP A 167 -14.15 10.51 8.03
N ASP A 168 -15.18 10.78 8.82
CA ASP A 168 -15.95 9.79 9.58
C ASP A 168 -17.09 9.14 8.78
N TYR A 169 -17.31 9.58 7.54
CA TYR A 169 -18.40 9.09 6.71
C TYR A 169 -18.30 7.58 6.44
N ILE A 170 -19.41 6.88 6.73
CA ILE A 170 -19.63 5.47 6.37
C ILE A 170 -20.91 5.40 5.53
N PRO A 171 -20.85 4.89 4.29
CA PRO A 171 -22.03 4.83 3.43
C PRO A 171 -23.09 3.88 3.99
N CYS A 172 -24.32 4.35 4.18
CA CYS A 172 -25.45 3.55 4.67
C CYS A 172 -25.94 2.52 3.62
N LYS A 173 -25.94 2.92 2.34
CA LYS A 173 -26.30 2.06 1.20
C LYS A 173 -25.22 2.16 0.13
N PRO A 174 -24.08 1.47 0.31
CA PRO A 174 -22.94 1.66 -0.58
C PRO A 174 -23.23 1.10 -1.97
N SER A 175 -23.05 1.95 -3.00
CA SER A 175 -22.96 1.57 -4.39
C SER A 175 -21.53 1.80 -4.88
N PHE A 176 -20.95 0.83 -5.55
CA PHE A 176 -19.52 0.87 -5.94
C PHE A 176 -19.36 0.72 -7.45
N ARG A 177 -18.36 1.40 -8.00
CA ARG A 177 -17.97 1.30 -9.40
C ARG A 177 -17.30 -0.03 -9.73
N ASN A 178 -16.63 -0.63 -8.74
CA ASN A 178 -15.88 -1.86 -8.91
C ASN A 178 -15.72 -2.65 -7.60
N ASN A 179 -15.26 -3.90 -7.73
CA ASN A 179 -15.07 -4.82 -6.61
C ASN A 179 -13.92 -4.40 -5.66
N TYR A 180 -12.97 -3.60 -6.14
CA TYR A 180 -11.89 -3.08 -5.29
C TYR A 180 -12.45 -2.15 -4.22
N GLU A 181 -13.25 -1.16 -4.59
CA GLU A 181 -13.89 -0.22 -3.67
C GLU A 181 -14.70 -0.96 -2.60
N LYS A 182 -15.53 -1.92 -3.04
CA LYS A 182 -16.29 -2.80 -2.14
C LYS A 182 -15.41 -3.59 -1.18
N SER A 183 -14.28 -4.15 -1.68
CA SER A 183 -13.35 -4.91 -0.85
C SER A 183 -12.66 -4.03 0.19
N LYS A 184 -12.30 -2.79 -0.17
CA LYS A 184 -11.66 -1.84 0.74
C LYS A 184 -12.60 -1.40 1.86
N LEU A 185 -13.87 -1.10 1.56
CA LEU A 185 -14.84 -0.79 2.62
C LEU A 185 -15.05 -1.97 3.56
N LYS A 186 -15.21 -3.19 3.03
CA LYS A 186 -15.34 -4.39 3.86
C LYS A 186 -14.15 -4.59 4.79
N SER A 187 -12.93 -4.44 4.26
CA SER A 187 -11.70 -4.58 5.05
C SER A 187 -11.58 -3.50 6.12
N GLU A 188 -11.94 -2.26 5.79
CA GLU A 188 -11.98 -1.16 6.75
C GLU A 188 -12.98 -1.42 7.89
N THR A 189 -14.18 -1.89 7.55
CA THR A 189 -15.20 -2.25 8.55
C THR A 189 -14.72 -3.38 9.48
N ILE A 190 -14.07 -4.41 8.93
CA ILE A 190 -13.51 -5.52 9.70
C ILE A 190 -12.42 -5.00 10.65
N PHE A 191 -11.52 -4.17 10.13
CA PHE A 191 -10.42 -3.60 10.91
C PHE A 191 -10.94 -2.72 12.05
N THR A 192 -11.85 -1.80 11.77
CA THR A 192 -12.39 -0.88 12.76
C THR A 192 -13.19 -1.61 13.82
N ASN A 193 -14.01 -2.59 13.44
CA ASN A 193 -14.77 -3.42 14.38
C ASN A 193 -13.84 -4.23 15.29
N HIS A 194 -12.80 -4.86 14.71
CA HIS A 194 -11.79 -5.58 15.51
C HIS A 194 -11.15 -4.67 16.55
N CYS A 195 -10.72 -3.48 16.15
CA CYS A 195 -10.07 -2.54 17.07
C CYS A 195 -11.04 -2.05 18.15
N LYS A 196 -12.27 -1.70 17.81
CA LYS A 196 -13.30 -1.27 18.76
C LYS A 196 -13.62 -2.37 19.77
N THR A 197 -13.91 -3.59 19.28
CA THR A 197 -14.26 -4.73 20.16
C THR A 197 -13.15 -5.12 21.12
N ASN A 198 -11.89 -4.94 20.73
CA ASN A 198 -10.73 -5.30 21.56
C ASN A 198 -10.07 -4.07 22.24
N ASN A 199 -10.74 -2.93 22.31
CA ASN A 199 -10.24 -1.68 22.92
C ASN A 199 -8.85 -1.30 22.44
N LYS A 200 -8.56 -1.45 21.12
CA LYS A 200 -7.30 -1.09 20.52
C LYS A 200 -7.35 0.35 19.97
N SER A 201 -6.33 1.14 20.25
CA SER A 201 -6.17 2.45 19.60
C SER A 201 -5.89 2.27 18.11
N PHE A 202 -6.59 3.00 17.24
CA PHE A 202 -6.43 2.85 15.80
C PHE A 202 -6.61 4.15 15.01
N LYS A 203 -6.02 4.16 13.80
CA LYS A 203 -6.22 5.20 12.77
C LYS A 203 -6.50 4.54 11.43
N VAL A 204 -7.42 5.13 10.66
CA VAL A 204 -7.71 4.75 9.28
C VAL A 204 -7.31 5.90 8.37
N TYR A 205 -6.57 5.57 7.30
CA TYR A 205 -6.13 6.52 6.29
C TYR A 205 -6.82 6.20 4.98
N ARG A 206 -7.48 7.18 4.37
CA ARG A 206 -8.21 7.05 3.10
C ARG A 206 -7.52 7.85 1.98
N PRO A 207 -6.35 7.43 1.51
CA PRO A 207 -5.68 8.12 0.41
C PRO A 207 -6.49 8.03 -0.88
N SER A 208 -6.36 9.05 -1.72
CA SER A 208 -6.78 9.02 -3.12
C SER A 208 -5.77 8.21 -3.96
N ILE A 209 -5.70 8.46 -5.27
CA ILE A 209 -4.71 7.82 -6.15
C ILE A 209 -3.30 8.24 -5.71
N ILE A 210 -2.47 7.24 -5.40
CA ILE A 210 -1.07 7.46 -5.03
C ILE A 210 -0.26 7.61 -6.32
N SER A 211 0.31 8.79 -6.49
CA SER A 211 1.18 9.13 -7.62
C SER A 211 2.66 8.91 -7.28
N GLY A 212 3.54 9.24 -8.23
CA GLY A 212 4.99 9.27 -8.02
C GLY A 212 5.42 10.36 -7.05
N ARG A 213 6.67 10.30 -6.66
CA ARG A 213 7.27 11.26 -5.72
C ARG A 213 7.22 12.67 -6.29
N THR A 214 6.73 13.62 -5.49
CA THR A 214 6.64 15.03 -5.88
C THR A 214 7.72 15.90 -5.22
N ILE A 215 8.27 15.46 -4.11
CA ILE A 215 9.27 16.19 -3.32
C ILE A 215 10.60 15.42 -3.29
N GLU A 216 10.55 14.12 -2.96
CA GLU A 216 11.74 13.32 -2.77
C GLU A 216 12.31 12.76 -4.08
N LYS A 217 13.62 12.75 -4.19
CA LYS A 217 14.32 12.22 -5.39
C LYS A 217 14.24 10.69 -5.48
N PRO A 218 14.25 10.13 -6.69
CA PRO A 218 14.04 10.84 -7.95
C PRO A 218 12.60 11.32 -8.11
N LEU A 219 12.43 12.57 -8.54
CA LEU A 219 11.10 13.16 -8.74
C LEU A 219 10.32 12.36 -9.80
N GLY A 220 9.01 12.24 -9.62
CA GLY A 220 8.13 11.48 -10.50
C GLY A 220 8.27 9.97 -10.39
N PHE A 221 9.21 9.46 -9.58
CA PHE A 221 9.43 8.04 -9.46
C PHE A 221 8.19 7.30 -8.93
N THR A 222 7.80 6.28 -9.69
CA THR A 222 6.83 5.27 -9.25
C THR A 222 7.36 3.88 -9.59
N SER A 223 7.12 2.91 -8.71
CA SER A 223 7.44 1.50 -8.97
C SER A 223 6.32 0.78 -9.74
N LYS A 224 5.20 1.46 -10.02
CA LYS A 224 4.00 0.87 -10.60
C LYS A 224 3.32 1.85 -11.54
N PHE A 225 3.15 1.44 -12.78
CA PHE A 225 2.48 2.20 -13.83
C PHE A 225 1.03 1.71 -14.00
N ASP A 226 0.22 1.85 -12.95
CA ASP A 226 -1.21 1.54 -13.00
C ASP A 226 -2.08 2.79 -12.83
N VAL A 227 -3.39 2.64 -13.03
CA VAL A 227 -4.41 3.70 -12.92
C VAL A 227 -3.99 4.97 -13.67
N PHE A 228 -3.56 6.03 -12.96
CA PHE A 228 -3.21 7.33 -13.54
C PHE A 228 -2.11 7.21 -14.60
N TYR A 229 -1.03 6.51 -14.30
CA TYR A 229 0.08 6.35 -15.25
C TYR A 229 -0.28 5.47 -16.46
N SER A 230 -1.16 4.50 -16.29
CA SER A 230 -1.68 3.71 -17.42
C SER A 230 -2.48 4.58 -18.40
N TRP A 231 -3.29 5.50 -17.89
CA TRP A 231 -4.01 6.48 -18.71
C TRP A 231 -3.03 7.44 -19.40
N ALA A 232 -2.08 8.00 -18.69
CA ALA A 232 -1.07 8.87 -19.27
C ALA A 232 -0.28 8.17 -20.39
N ASN A 233 0.15 6.91 -20.17
CA ASN A 233 0.84 6.11 -21.18
C ASN A 233 -0.07 5.78 -22.38
N PHE A 234 -1.36 5.51 -22.16
CA PHE A 234 -2.32 5.31 -23.24
C PHE A 234 -2.43 6.55 -24.12
N TRP A 235 -2.64 7.73 -23.54
CA TRP A 235 -2.74 8.98 -24.25
C TRP A 235 -1.44 9.33 -24.98
N PHE A 236 -0.29 9.10 -24.37
CA PHE A 236 1.01 9.29 -25.00
C PHE A 236 1.17 8.40 -26.23
N LYS A 237 0.90 7.10 -26.09
CA LYS A 237 0.96 6.16 -27.23
C LYS A 237 0.00 6.53 -28.36
N LEU A 238 -1.22 6.95 -28.02
CA LEU A 238 -2.20 7.38 -29.00
C LEU A 238 -1.70 8.59 -29.77
N ARG A 239 -1.09 9.56 -29.09
CA ARG A 239 -0.49 10.74 -29.69
C ARG A 239 0.64 10.38 -30.66
N VAL A 240 1.56 9.53 -30.25
CA VAL A 240 2.67 9.05 -31.10
C VAL A 240 2.13 8.32 -32.34
N SER A 241 1.14 7.45 -32.16
CA SER A 241 0.54 6.70 -33.29
C SER A 241 -0.24 7.56 -34.26
N SER A 242 -0.72 8.74 -33.85
CA SER A 242 -1.40 9.71 -34.73
C SER A 242 -0.45 10.64 -35.49
N GLY A 243 0.88 10.40 -35.46
CA GLY A 243 1.88 11.17 -36.19
C GLY A 243 2.15 12.56 -35.61
N LEU A 244 1.60 12.88 -34.46
CA LEU A 244 1.91 14.11 -33.72
C LEU A 244 3.21 13.89 -32.95
N GLY A 245 4.30 14.52 -33.39
CA GLY A 245 5.63 14.37 -32.78
C GLY A 245 5.66 14.72 -31.31
N ASP A 246 6.70 14.24 -30.60
CA ASP A 246 6.87 14.34 -29.16
C ASP A 246 6.85 15.77 -28.58
N ASN A 247 7.03 16.78 -29.41
CA ASN A 247 7.23 18.17 -28.98
C ASN A 247 6.04 19.11 -29.21
N ASP A 248 4.96 18.65 -29.82
CA ASP A 248 3.82 19.52 -30.14
C ASP A 248 2.61 19.25 -29.25
N PHE A 249 2.70 19.66 -28.00
CA PHE A 249 1.59 19.59 -27.04
C PHE A 249 0.49 20.62 -27.28
N THR A 250 0.65 21.50 -28.25
CA THR A 250 -0.32 22.59 -28.55
C THR A 250 -1.43 22.15 -29.49
N LYS A 251 -1.23 21.10 -30.28
CA LYS A 251 -2.24 20.60 -31.21
C LYS A 251 -3.23 19.67 -30.51
N PRO A 252 -4.55 19.91 -30.65
CA PRO A 252 -5.54 19.01 -30.11
C PRO A 252 -5.47 17.64 -30.78
N LEU A 253 -5.55 16.57 -29.97
CA LEU A 253 -5.74 15.22 -30.49
C LEU A 253 -7.16 15.09 -31.06
N SER A 254 -7.28 15.02 -32.36
CA SER A 254 -8.51 14.63 -33.01
C SER A 254 -8.68 13.11 -32.95
N VAL A 255 -9.16 12.62 -31.81
CA VAL A 255 -9.42 11.18 -31.62
C VAL A 255 -10.93 10.98 -31.60
N PRO A 256 -11.48 10.03 -32.38
CA PRO A 256 -12.90 9.72 -32.33
C PRO A 256 -13.27 8.91 -31.09
N ILE A 257 -12.88 9.40 -29.93
CA ILE A 257 -13.31 8.84 -28.66
C ILE A 257 -14.50 9.63 -28.15
N ARG A 258 -15.68 9.05 -28.26
CA ARG A 258 -16.86 9.54 -27.54
C ARG A 258 -16.64 9.27 -26.06
N ILE A 259 -16.16 10.24 -25.32
CA ILE A 259 -16.28 10.25 -23.87
C ILE A 259 -17.73 10.62 -23.58
N CYS A 260 -18.56 9.63 -23.32
CA CYS A 260 -19.89 9.88 -22.76
C CYS A 260 -19.67 10.33 -21.31
N LEU A 261 -19.48 11.62 -21.13
CA LEU A 261 -19.68 12.24 -19.83
C LEU A 261 -21.19 12.19 -19.59
N ASN A 262 -21.63 11.39 -18.65
CA ASN A 262 -23.03 11.42 -18.23
C ASN A 262 -23.27 12.79 -17.60
N PRO A 263 -24.09 13.69 -18.18
CA PRO A 263 -24.30 15.03 -17.63
C PRO A 263 -25.10 15.01 -16.31
N LYS A 264 -25.43 13.82 -15.80
CA LYS A 264 -26.10 13.59 -14.52
C LYS A 264 -25.20 12.88 -13.49
N SER A 265 -23.88 12.78 -13.77
CA SER A 265 -22.90 12.25 -12.82
C SER A 265 -21.91 13.34 -12.38
#